data_8512a4cf04159ad505a7f644c10b0b41
#
_entry.id   8512a4cf04159ad505a7f644c10b0b41
#
_cell.length_a   1.000
_cell.length_b   1.000
_cell.length_c   1.000
_cell.angle_alpha   90.00
_cell.angle_beta   90.00
_cell.angle_gamma   90.00
#
_symmetry.space_group_name_H-M   'P 1'
#
loop_
_entity.id
_entity.type
_entity.pdbx_description
1 polymer ?
#
loop_
_entity_poly.entity_id
_entity_poly.type
_entity_poly.pdbx_seq_one_letter_code
_entity_poly.pdbx_strand_id
1 'polypeptide(L)'
;MLVQSRSQTQSSVVDSSKPKIDYDVVIVGGGIVGATLACGLKDSGLKITIIESQQPEVAISKKQAYALTLQTGRILKSIGVWDEIVTKITTFYQINLSDSDYHKVVQFMCQDLGTDQLGYVGEHGIILSAMYEFLSQCPNISWQCPASLKNVNYHPDYVEVEIENQGDLNTFYGKIIVAADGSKSRLREEAGIKTHGWKYWQSCIAMTIKTEKSHQNIAFERFWPSGPMGVLPLPGNRCQVVWTAPHAEAQALKELDETEFLKLLEYRTGGLLGKLELLSDRYVYPVQLMQSDRYIQHRLALVGDAAHCCHPVGGQGLNMGIRDGGALAEVLKIATQKGEDIGQKRVLKRYEGWRQKENLIVLGLTDFLDRTFSGNWTLKVGLRRLGLGVLTKVQIFRYLALRLMTGLIGRAPKLNPEIHG
;
A
#
# COMPACT_ATOMS: atom_id res chain seq x y z
N MET A 1 54.25 39.27 -40.10
CA MET A 1 53.61 39.35 -38.79
C MET A 1 52.61 38.18 -38.71
N LEU A 2 53.02 37.09 -38.03
CA LEU A 2 52.19 35.89 -37.82
C LEU A 2 51.62 36.01 -36.44
N VAL A 3 50.25 36.05 -36.35
CA VAL A 3 49.55 36.04 -35.11
C VAL A 3 49.16 34.53 -34.79
N GLN A 4 49.86 34.00 -33.80
CA GLN A 4 49.50 32.67 -33.25
C GLN A 4 48.31 32.82 -32.36
N SER A 5 47.16 32.17 -32.73
CA SER A 5 46.01 31.93 -31.88
C SER A 5 46.31 30.78 -30.95
N ARG A 6 46.43 31.02 -29.64
CA ARG A 6 46.46 30.00 -28.59
C ARG A 6 45.03 29.54 -28.34
N SER A 7 44.71 28.33 -28.73
CA SER A 7 43.53 27.60 -28.23
C SER A 7 43.77 27.16 -26.78
N GLN A 8 43.08 27.77 -25.84
CA GLN A 8 43.00 27.27 -24.47
C GLN A 8 42.04 26.08 -24.45
N THR A 9 42.57 24.88 -24.34
CA THR A 9 41.85 23.67 -23.96
C THR A 9 41.53 23.79 -22.47
N GLN A 10 40.29 24.09 -22.13
CA GLN A 10 39.79 23.94 -20.77
C GLN A 10 39.73 22.44 -20.45
N SER A 11 40.71 21.93 -19.75
CA SER A 11 40.66 20.64 -19.08
C SER A 11 39.63 20.77 -17.93
N SER A 12 38.51 20.07 -18.02
CA SER A 12 37.62 19.88 -16.91
C SER A 12 38.37 19.13 -15.80
N VAL A 13 38.71 19.84 -14.74
CA VAL A 13 39.24 19.26 -13.51
C VAL A 13 38.11 18.39 -12.95
N VAL A 14 38.24 17.10 -13.10
CA VAL A 14 37.37 16.13 -12.38
C VAL A 14 37.71 16.28 -10.90
N ASP A 15 36.77 16.80 -10.12
CA ASP A 15 36.90 16.96 -8.67
C ASP A 15 37.03 15.55 -8.06
N SER A 16 38.23 15.13 -7.75
CA SER A 16 38.59 13.80 -7.23
C SER A 16 38.15 13.56 -5.78
N SER A 17 37.38 14.49 -5.18
CA SER A 17 36.91 14.42 -3.80
C SER A 17 35.55 13.74 -3.65
N LYS A 18 34.79 13.53 -4.73
CA LYS A 18 33.45 12.92 -4.65
C LYS A 18 33.52 11.40 -4.83
N PRO A 19 32.81 10.62 -3.97
CA PRO A 19 32.77 9.18 -4.12
C PRO A 19 32.05 8.78 -5.41
N LYS A 20 32.42 7.63 -5.96
CA LYS A 20 31.69 7.02 -7.07
C LYS A 20 30.30 6.59 -6.60
N ILE A 21 29.27 7.02 -7.30
CA ILE A 21 27.89 6.61 -7.00
C ILE A 21 27.70 5.16 -7.44
N ASP A 22 27.29 4.32 -6.50
CA ASP A 22 27.05 2.89 -6.73
C ASP A 22 25.65 2.62 -7.28
N TYR A 23 24.66 3.38 -6.78
CA TYR A 23 23.25 3.24 -7.14
C TYR A 23 22.60 4.61 -7.36
N ASP A 24 21.67 4.67 -8.31
CA ASP A 24 20.84 5.87 -8.48
C ASP A 24 19.75 5.94 -7.43
N VAL A 25 19.11 4.79 -7.12
CA VAL A 25 18.01 4.70 -6.15
C VAL A 25 18.30 3.59 -5.15
N VAL A 26 18.24 3.93 -3.87
CA VAL A 26 18.30 2.99 -2.75
C VAL A 26 16.91 2.89 -2.12
N ILE A 27 16.31 1.70 -2.13
CA ILE A 27 14.97 1.44 -1.55
C ILE A 27 15.16 0.66 -0.25
N VAL A 28 14.65 1.19 0.86
CA VAL A 28 14.68 0.51 2.16
C VAL A 28 13.31 -0.09 2.44
N GLY A 29 13.25 -1.42 2.40
CA GLY A 29 12.04 -2.23 2.50
C GLY A 29 11.65 -2.86 1.17
N GLY A 30 11.77 -4.19 1.09
CA GLY A 30 11.43 -5.02 -0.09
C GLY A 30 9.99 -5.51 -0.10
N GLY A 31 9.09 -4.99 0.77
CA GLY A 31 7.67 -5.32 0.75
C GLY A 31 6.96 -4.88 -0.53
N ILE A 32 5.66 -5.19 -0.67
CA ILE A 32 4.89 -4.93 -1.90
C ILE A 32 5.04 -3.48 -2.41
N VAL A 33 5.12 -2.48 -1.51
CA VAL A 33 5.24 -1.07 -1.91
C VAL A 33 6.62 -0.74 -2.48
N GLY A 34 7.70 -1.18 -1.81
CA GLY A 34 9.07 -1.00 -2.30
C GLY A 34 9.32 -1.76 -3.60
N ALA A 35 8.82 -3.00 -3.69
CA ALA A 35 8.86 -3.82 -4.90
C ALA A 35 8.06 -3.16 -6.05
N THR A 36 6.90 -2.54 -5.77
CA THR A 36 6.13 -1.78 -6.79
C THR A 36 6.98 -0.63 -7.37
N LEU A 37 7.67 0.13 -6.52
CA LEU A 37 8.56 1.21 -6.98
C LEU A 37 9.68 0.65 -7.86
N ALA A 38 10.34 -0.42 -7.41
CA ALA A 38 11.42 -1.06 -8.16
C ALA A 38 10.95 -1.57 -9.53
N CYS A 39 9.83 -2.31 -9.58
CA CYS A 39 9.22 -2.76 -10.84
C CYS A 39 8.86 -1.58 -11.76
N GLY A 40 8.35 -0.49 -11.19
CA GLY A 40 8.03 0.73 -11.94
C GLY A 40 9.24 1.41 -12.57
N LEU A 41 10.44 1.18 -12.03
CA LEU A 41 11.70 1.75 -12.50
C LEU A 41 12.51 0.80 -13.41
N LYS A 42 12.04 -0.39 -13.74
CA LYS A 42 12.77 -1.41 -14.50
C LYS A 42 13.41 -0.88 -15.79
N ASP A 43 12.69 -0.06 -16.55
CA ASP A 43 13.09 0.46 -17.87
C ASP A 43 13.59 1.94 -17.78
N SER A 44 13.97 2.40 -16.60
CA SER A 44 14.36 3.80 -16.38
C SER A 44 15.81 4.11 -16.71
N GLY A 45 16.66 3.09 -16.91
CA GLY A 45 18.12 3.22 -16.99
C GLY A 45 18.79 3.52 -15.65
N LEU A 46 18.03 3.64 -14.56
CA LEU A 46 18.54 3.85 -13.21
C LEU A 46 19.04 2.54 -12.60
N LYS A 47 20.17 2.60 -11.90
CA LYS A 47 20.70 1.49 -11.11
C LYS A 47 20.09 1.51 -9.71
N ILE A 48 19.44 0.42 -9.32
CA ILE A 48 18.61 0.36 -8.12
C ILE A 48 19.13 -0.73 -7.18
N THR A 49 19.10 -0.46 -5.88
CA THR A 49 19.26 -1.51 -4.86
C THR A 49 18.11 -1.50 -3.87
N ILE A 50 17.69 -2.67 -3.43
CA ILE A 50 16.65 -2.87 -2.40
C ILE A 50 17.32 -3.47 -1.17
N ILE A 51 17.18 -2.80 -0.03
CA ILE A 51 17.63 -3.28 1.28
C ILE A 51 16.43 -3.93 1.96
N GLU A 52 16.52 -5.23 2.27
CA GLU A 52 15.45 -5.97 2.96
C GLU A 52 16.05 -6.83 4.08
N SER A 53 15.46 -6.71 5.25
CA SER A 53 15.93 -7.39 6.45
C SER A 53 15.48 -8.85 6.55
N GLN A 54 14.35 -9.19 5.94
CA GLN A 54 13.78 -10.53 5.97
C GLN A 54 14.21 -11.33 4.74
N GLN A 55 14.55 -12.60 4.93
CA GLN A 55 14.71 -13.52 3.80
C GLN A 55 13.44 -13.57 2.95
N PRO A 56 13.55 -13.74 1.62
CA PRO A 56 12.41 -13.77 0.71
C PRO A 56 11.33 -14.77 1.13
N GLU A 57 11.72 -15.95 1.59
CA GLU A 57 10.80 -17.02 2.02
C GLU A 57 9.96 -16.58 3.23
N VAL A 58 10.57 -15.85 4.17
CA VAL A 58 9.87 -15.29 5.35
C VAL A 58 8.94 -14.18 4.95
N ALA A 59 9.40 -13.26 4.08
CA ALA A 59 8.58 -12.15 3.60
C ALA A 59 7.32 -12.64 2.86
N ILE A 60 7.46 -13.66 2.01
CA ILE A 60 6.38 -14.27 1.22
C ILE A 60 5.40 -15.07 2.09
N SER A 61 5.85 -15.68 3.19
CA SER A 61 5.05 -16.59 4.02
C SER A 61 3.92 -15.92 4.81
N LYS A 62 3.82 -14.60 4.80
CA LYS A 62 2.78 -13.86 5.54
C LYS A 62 1.39 -14.22 5.03
N LYS A 63 0.58 -14.81 5.93
CA LYS A 63 -0.79 -15.24 5.63
C LYS A 63 -1.78 -14.09 5.80
N GLN A 64 -1.65 -13.09 4.95
CA GLN A 64 -2.58 -11.95 4.87
C GLN A 64 -3.06 -11.80 3.43
N ALA A 65 -4.27 -11.34 3.24
CA ALA A 65 -4.78 -10.97 1.93
C ALA A 65 -5.36 -9.56 1.96
N TYR A 66 -5.38 -8.94 0.79
CA TYR A 66 -5.74 -7.53 0.62
C TYR A 66 -6.79 -7.36 -0.46
N ALA A 67 -7.73 -6.46 -0.20
CA ALA A 67 -8.56 -5.93 -1.27
C ALA A 67 -7.71 -4.99 -2.14
N LEU A 68 -7.60 -5.31 -3.42
CA LEU A 68 -6.91 -4.52 -4.42
C LEU A 68 -7.95 -3.76 -5.25
N THR A 69 -7.76 -2.45 -5.36
CA THR A 69 -8.65 -1.60 -6.16
C THR A 69 -8.41 -1.80 -7.66
N LEU A 70 -9.35 -1.38 -8.48
CA LEU A 70 -9.18 -1.38 -9.95
C LEU A 70 -7.93 -0.59 -10.37
N GLN A 71 -7.70 0.56 -9.73
CA GLN A 71 -6.50 1.36 -10.01
C GLN A 71 -5.22 0.63 -9.65
N THR A 72 -5.21 -0.12 -8.55
CA THR A 72 -4.07 -0.97 -8.17
C THR A 72 -3.80 -2.04 -9.22
N GLY A 73 -4.84 -2.74 -9.70
CA GLY A 73 -4.71 -3.71 -10.79
C GLY A 73 -4.10 -3.08 -12.06
N ARG A 74 -4.53 -1.87 -12.42
CA ARG A 74 -3.94 -1.12 -13.55
C ARG A 74 -2.46 -0.79 -13.34
N ILE A 75 -2.06 -0.40 -12.13
CA ILE A 75 -0.65 -0.14 -11.81
C ILE A 75 0.16 -1.44 -11.91
N LEU A 76 -0.31 -2.54 -11.30
CA LEU A 76 0.36 -3.84 -11.36
C LEU A 76 0.51 -4.34 -12.81
N LYS A 77 -0.49 -4.08 -13.66
CA LYS A 77 -0.42 -4.36 -15.10
C LYS A 77 0.63 -3.49 -15.78
N SER A 78 0.67 -2.20 -15.50
CA SER A 78 1.60 -1.26 -16.13
C SER A 78 3.07 -1.51 -15.76
N ILE A 79 3.34 -2.09 -14.59
CA ILE A 79 4.69 -2.49 -14.17
C ILE A 79 5.07 -3.91 -14.63
N GLY A 80 4.13 -4.69 -15.21
CA GLY A 80 4.38 -5.96 -15.87
C GLY A 80 4.26 -7.21 -14.99
N VAL A 81 3.70 -7.10 -13.77
CA VAL A 81 3.56 -8.24 -12.84
C VAL A 81 2.15 -8.84 -12.80
N TRP A 82 1.19 -8.23 -13.51
CA TRP A 82 -0.23 -8.55 -13.39
C TRP A 82 -0.59 -9.95 -13.85
N ASP A 83 -0.04 -10.41 -14.96
CA ASP A 83 -0.41 -11.68 -15.59
C ASP A 83 -0.06 -12.88 -14.70
N GLU A 84 1.01 -12.76 -13.90
CA GLU A 84 1.41 -13.75 -12.90
C GLU A 84 0.52 -13.75 -11.64
N ILE A 85 -0.18 -12.65 -11.39
CA ILE A 85 -1.01 -12.44 -10.19
C ILE A 85 -2.47 -12.78 -10.48
N VAL A 86 -3.03 -12.31 -11.58
CA VAL A 86 -4.48 -12.30 -11.84
C VAL A 86 -5.11 -13.68 -11.85
N THR A 87 -4.39 -14.70 -12.30
CA THR A 87 -4.87 -16.09 -12.36
C THR A 87 -4.91 -16.78 -10.99
N LYS A 88 -4.21 -16.24 -10.00
CA LYS A 88 -4.03 -16.82 -8.65
C LYS A 88 -4.85 -16.10 -7.57
N ILE A 89 -5.57 -15.03 -7.93
CA ILE A 89 -6.35 -14.18 -7.02
C ILE A 89 -7.85 -14.23 -7.34
N THR A 90 -8.68 -13.67 -6.47
CA THR A 90 -10.12 -13.59 -6.70
C THR A 90 -10.51 -12.23 -7.22
N THR A 91 -11.29 -12.19 -8.30
CA THR A 91 -12.01 -10.98 -8.75
C THR A 91 -13.37 -10.92 -8.08
N PHE A 92 -13.77 -9.78 -7.53
CA PHE A 92 -15.10 -9.59 -6.98
C PHE A 92 -15.93 -8.59 -7.80
N TYR A 93 -17.22 -8.90 -7.89
CA TYR A 93 -18.17 -8.21 -8.78
C TYR A 93 -19.21 -7.41 -8.02
N GLN A 94 -19.28 -7.62 -6.71
CA GLN A 94 -20.26 -7.01 -5.82
C GLN A 94 -19.64 -6.72 -4.47
N ILE A 95 -20.06 -5.60 -3.86
CA ILE A 95 -19.75 -5.25 -2.47
C ILE A 95 -21.06 -5.06 -1.73
N ASN A 96 -21.23 -5.78 -0.63
CA ASN A 96 -22.39 -5.68 0.24
C ASN A 96 -22.02 -4.93 1.52
N LEU A 97 -22.58 -3.73 1.70
CA LEU A 97 -22.48 -2.99 2.95
C LEU A 97 -23.73 -3.23 3.80
N SER A 98 -23.56 -3.65 5.03
CA SER A 98 -24.65 -3.85 5.99
C SER A 98 -24.31 -3.27 7.36
N ASP A 99 -25.35 -2.88 8.09
CA ASP A 99 -25.27 -2.52 9.50
C ASP A 99 -25.80 -3.70 10.36
N SER A 100 -25.18 -3.95 11.52
CA SER A 100 -25.49 -5.08 12.38
C SER A 100 -26.99 -5.25 12.70
N ASP A 101 -27.66 -4.11 12.96
CA ASP A 101 -29.04 -4.04 13.43
C ASP A 101 -30.04 -3.54 12.38
N TYR A 102 -29.60 -3.45 11.10
CA TYR A 102 -30.41 -2.89 10.04
C TYR A 102 -30.55 -3.87 8.88
N HIS A 103 -31.79 -4.23 8.56
CA HIS A 103 -32.08 -5.25 7.54
C HIS A 103 -31.75 -4.84 6.09
N LYS A 104 -31.46 -3.56 5.84
CA LYS A 104 -31.12 -3.09 4.49
C LYS A 104 -29.64 -3.28 4.23
N VAL A 105 -29.35 -3.94 3.13
CA VAL A 105 -28.00 -4.09 2.57
C VAL A 105 -27.88 -3.14 1.39
N VAL A 106 -26.83 -2.32 1.38
CA VAL A 106 -26.44 -1.54 0.20
C VAL A 106 -25.59 -2.44 -0.67
N GLN A 107 -26.08 -2.76 -1.86
CA GLN A 107 -25.35 -3.54 -2.85
C GLN A 107 -24.72 -2.60 -3.87
N PHE A 108 -23.42 -2.64 -3.97
CA PHE A 108 -22.67 -2.03 -5.05
C PHE A 108 -22.37 -3.09 -6.10
N MET A 109 -22.79 -2.83 -7.33
CA MET A 109 -22.64 -3.73 -8.47
C MET A 109 -21.71 -3.12 -9.53
N CYS A 110 -21.14 -3.95 -10.39
CA CYS A 110 -20.32 -3.51 -11.52
C CYS A 110 -21.04 -2.48 -12.40
N GLN A 111 -22.35 -2.68 -12.62
CA GLN A 111 -23.19 -1.77 -13.42
C GLN A 111 -23.27 -0.36 -12.84
N ASP A 112 -23.17 -0.20 -11.50
CA ASP A 112 -23.17 1.11 -10.85
C ASP A 112 -21.93 1.94 -11.21
N LEU A 113 -20.84 1.28 -11.63
CA LEU A 113 -19.58 1.91 -12.03
C LEU A 113 -19.34 1.87 -13.54
N GLY A 114 -20.03 0.98 -14.27
CA GLY A 114 -19.80 0.74 -15.69
C GLY A 114 -18.52 -0.04 -15.97
N THR A 115 -18.18 -1.01 -15.11
CA THR A 115 -16.96 -1.84 -15.20
C THR A 115 -17.32 -3.32 -15.12
N ASP A 116 -16.43 -4.20 -15.61
CA ASP A 116 -16.65 -5.65 -15.57
C ASP A 116 -16.44 -6.22 -14.15
N GLN A 117 -15.71 -5.53 -13.29
CA GLN A 117 -15.41 -5.91 -11.91
C GLN A 117 -15.28 -4.68 -11.01
N LEU A 118 -15.33 -4.89 -9.67
CA LEU A 118 -15.14 -3.82 -8.68
C LEU A 118 -13.75 -3.83 -8.04
N GLY A 119 -13.06 -4.95 -8.09
CA GLY A 119 -11.71 -5.09 -7.55
C GLY A 119 -11.29 -6.55 -7.44
N TYR A 120 -10.23 -6.77 -6.68
CA TYR A 120 -9.60 -8.08 -6.54
C TYR A 120 -9.22 -8.34 -5.09
N VAL A 121 -9.05 -9.61 -4.73
CA VAL A 121 -8.50 -10.01 -3.43
C VAL A 121 -7.31 -10.92 -3.67
N GLY A 122 -6.14 -10.48 -3.23
CA GLY A 122 -4.89 -11.20 -3.40
C GLY A 122 -4.17 -11.48 -2.08
N GLU A 123 -3.68 -12.70 -1.93
CA GLU A 123 -2.83 -13.08 -0.80
C GLU A 123 -1.45 -12.41 -0.92
N HIS A 124 -0.88 -11.99 0.21
CA HIS A 124 0.41 -11.29 0.27
C HIS A 124 1.52 -12.05 -0.47
N GLY A 125 1.63 -13.35 -0.19
CA GLY A 125 2.66 -14.19 -0.80
C GLY A 125 2.55 -14.28 -2.31
N ILE A 126 1.34 -14.35 -2.87
CA ILE A 126 1.11 -14.39 -4.32
C ILE A 126 1.61 -13.11 -4.99
N ILE A 127 1.23 -11.94 -4.41
CA ILE A 127 1.61 -10.64 -4.97
C ILE A 127 3.13 -10.44 -4.88
N LEU A 128 3.71 -10.71 -3.71
CA LEU A 128 5.12 -10.45 -3.46
C LEU A 128 6.02 -11.42 -4.23
N SER A 129 5.66 -12.71 -4.32
CA SER A 129 6.41 -13.69 -5.11
C SER A 129 6.49 -13.31 -6.59
N ALA A 130 5.36 -12.89 -7.18
CA ALA A 130 5.33 -12.45 -8.57
C ALA A 130 6.24 -11.22 -8.80
N MET A 131 6.25 -10.28 -7.85
CA MET A 131 7.15 -9.13 -7.92
C MET A 131 8.62 -9.52 -7.78
N TYR A 132 8.95 -10.42 -6.85
CA TYR A 132 10.33 -10.88 -6.65
C TYR A 132 10.87 -11.65 -7.86
N GLU A 133 10.04 -12.53 -8.44
CA GLU A 133 10.37 -13.25 -9.66
C GLU A 133 10.64 -12.29 -10.82
N PHE A 134 9.75 -11.31 -10.99
CA PHE A 134 9.93 -10.26 -12.01
C PHE A 134 11.21 -9.45 -11.79
N LEU A 135 11.48 -9.00 -10.56
CA LEU A 135 12.67 -8.22 -10.22
C LEU A 135 13.97 -8.99 -10.38
N SER A 136 13.96 -10.32 -10.21
CA SER A 136 15.13 -11.18 -10.42
C SER A 136 15.62 -11.19 -11.87
N GLN A 137 14.73 -10.84 -12.80
CA GLN A 137 15.04 -10.76 -14.23
C GLN A 137 15.48 -9.36 -14.68
N CYS A 138 15.47 -8.37 -13.77
CA CYS A 138 15.81 -6.98 -14.08
C CYS A 138 17.32 -6.71 -13.79
N PRO A 139 18.19 -6.55 -14.82
CA PRO A 139 19.64 -6.44 -14.61
C PRO A 139 20.09 -5.15 -13.91
N ASN A 140 19.24 -4.14 -13.90
CA ASN A 140 19.51 -2.85 -13.24
C ASN A 140 19.07 -2.82 -11.77
N ILE A 141 18.52 -3.93 -11.24
CA ILE A 141 18.02 -4.03 -9.87
C ILE A 141 18.80 -5.08 -9.10
N SER A 142 19.32 -4.72 -7.94
CA SER A 142 20.06 -5.60 -7.05
C SER A 142 19.42 -5.63 -5.65
N TRP A 143 19.73 -6.67 -4.89
CA TRP A 143 19.22 -6.88 -3.54
C TRP A 143 20.38 -6.88 -2.53
N GLN A 144 20.14 -6.20 -1.41
CA GLN A 144 20.89 -6.37 -0.18
C GLN A 144 19.94 -7.09 0.81
N CYS A 145 19.99 -8.42 0.84
CA CYS A 145 19.06 -9.26 1.60
C CYS A 145 19.74 -10.56 2.04
N PRO A 146 19.69 -10.93 3.33
CA PRO A 146 19.14 -10.15 4.42
C PRO A 146 20.09 -9.01 4.82
N ALA A 147 19.62 -7.78 4.87
CA ALA A 147 20.41 -6.64 5.31
C ALA A 147 19.57 -5.62 6.08
N SER A 148 20.14 -4.99 7.08
CA SER A 148 19.50 -3.94 7.85
C SER A 148 20.22 -2.61 7.67
N LEU A 149 19.46 -1.53 7.47
CA LEU A 149 19.98 -0.18 7.45
C LEU A 149 20.56 0.18 8.83
N LYS A 150 21.79 0.68 8.86
CA LYS A 150 22.45 1.14 10.10
C LYS A 150 22.53 2.64 10.19
N ASN A 151 22.95 3.31 9.12
CA ASN A 151 23.12 4.75 9.11
C ASN A 151 22.91 5.34 7.72
N VAL A 152 22.49 6.61 7.66
CA VAL A 152 22.39 7.38 6.41
C VAL A 152 22.92 8.78 6.63
N ASN A 153 23.92 9.18 5.82
CA ASN A 153 24.43 10.52 5.78
C ASN A 153 24.00 11.21 4.49
N TYR A 154 23.38 12.38 4.62
CA TYR A 154 22.87 13.14 3.47
C TYR A 154 23.88 14.20 3.06
N HIS A 155 24.35 14.11 1.81
CA HIS A 155 25.25 15.08 1.17
C HIS A 155 24.52 15.90 0.11
N PRO A 156 25.09 17.03 -0.37
CA PRO A 156 24.44 17.83 -1.42
C PRO A 156 24.11 17.05 -2.69
N ASP A 157 24.97 16.13 -3.12
CA ASP A 157 24.87 15.43 -4.41
C ASP A 157 24.58 13.93 -4.28
N TYR A 158 24.66 13.33 -3.08
CA TYR A 158 24.48 11.91 -2.85
C TYR A 158 24.03 11.61 -1.41
N VAL A 159 23.66 10.37 -1.15
CA VAL A 159 23.48 9.79 0.19
C VAL A 159 24.54 8.71 0.38
N GLU A 160 25.13 8.68 1.56
CA GLU A 160 25.99 7.59 2.02
C GLU A 160 25.14 6.67 2.89
N VAL A 161 25.13 5.38 2.56
CA VAL A 161 24.26 4.39 3.19
C VAL A 161 25.11 3.28 3.76
N GLU A 162 25.00 3.06 5.07
CA GLU A 162 25.63 1.97 5.78
C GLU A 162 24.62 0.90 6.13
N ILE A 163 24.89 -0.34 5.74
CA ILE A 163 24.07 -1.51 6.04
C ILE A 163 24.88 -2.56 6.80
N GLU A 164 24.18 -3.37 7.58
CA GLU A 164 24.73 -4.61 8.15
C GLU A 164 24.12 -5.81 7.43
N ASN A 165 24.99 -6.67 6.92
CA ASN A 165 24.64 -7.92 6.30
C ASN A 165 25.41 -9.05 6.99
N GLN A 166 24.72 -9.94 7.70
CA GLN A 166 25.30 -11.08 8.43
C GLN A 166 26.45 -10.72 9.39
N GLY A 167 26.42 -9.52 9.96
CA GLY A 167 27.43 -9.00 10.89
C GLY A 167 28.50 -8.12 10.23
N ASP A 168 28.60 -8.10 8.90
CA ASP A 168 29.53 -7.23 8.17
C ASP A 168 28.88 -5.89 7.86
N LEU A 169 29.61 -4.79 8.13
CA LEU A 169 29.22 -3.44 7.76
C LEU A 169 29.72 -3.12 6.34
N ASN A 170 28.79 -2.70 5.51
CA ASN A 170 29.06 -2.29 4.13
C ASN A 170 28.53 -0.88 3.88
N THR A 171 29.32 -0.05 3.22
CA THR A 171 28.95 1.32 2.85
C THR A 171 28.91 1.45 1.34
N PHE A 172 27.89 2.13 0.83
CA PHE A 172 27.76 2.48 -0.59
C PHE A 172 27.04 3.84 -0.75
N TYR A 173 27.06 4.37 -1.97
CA TYR A 173 26.60 5.72 -2.28
C TYR A 173 25.45 5.70 -3.27
N GLY A 174 24.37 6.46 -2.98
CA GLY A 174 23.20 6.61 -3.81
C GLY A 174 22.85 8.04 -4.16
N LYS A 175 22.09 8.28 -5.24
CA LYS A 175 21.58 9.64 -5.54
C LYS A 175 20.37 9.98 -4.67
N ILE A 176 19.53 9.00 -4.34
CA ILE A 176 18.35 9.13 -3.50
C ILE A 176 18.14 7.86 -2.67
N ILE A 177 17.63 8.02 -1.45
CA ILE A 177 17.10 6.93 -0.63
C ILE A 177 15.58 7.04 -0.51
N VAL A 178 14.88 5.91 -0.58
CA VAL A 178 13.42 5.82 -0.46
C VAL A 178 13.05 4.94 0.71
N ALA A 179 12.29 5.48 1.65
CA ALA A 179 11.74 4.76 2.78
C ALA A 179 10.45 4.04 2.37
N ALA A 180 10.51 2.72 2.28
CA ALA A 180 9.40 1.78 2.15
C ALA A 180 9.36 0.80 3.34
N ASP A 181 9.91 1.22 4.49
CA ASP A 181 10.22 0.47 5.71
C ASP A 181 9.04 0.39 6.71
N GLY A 182 7.85 0.78 6.26
CA GLY A 182 6.60 0.57 6.98
C GLY A 182 6.31 1.64 8.04
N SER A 183 5.27 1.39 8.85
CA SER A 183 4.69 2.38 9.77
C SER A 183 5.66 2.86 10.87
N LYS A 184 6.66 2.06 11.19
CA LYS A 184 7.74 2.38 12.15
C LYS A 184 9.01 2.84 11.42
N SER A 185 8.85 3.57 10.32
CA SER A 185 9.97 4.01 9.48
C SER A 185 11.05 4.73 10.28
N ARG A 186 12.23 4.11 10.32
CA ARG A 186 13.41 4.68 10.95
C ARG A 186 13.93 5.87 10.14
N LEU A 187 13.92 5.77 8.82
CA LEU A 187 14.33 6.87 7.94
C LEU A 187 13.48 8.13 8.14
N ARG A 188 12.17 7.97 8.32
CA ARG A 188 11.27 9.09 8.63
C ARG A 188 11.65 9.76 9.95
N GLU A 189 11.88 8.96 11.00
CA GLU A 189 12.21 9.43 12.35
C GLU A 189 13.58 10.14 12.37
N GLU A 190 14.61 9.53 11.80
CA GLU A 190 15.97 10.11 11.72
C GLU A 190 16.01 11.39 10.87
N ALA A 191 15.18 11.50 9.84
CA ALA A 191 15.02 12.72 9.04
C ALA A 191 14.25 13.83 9.78
N GLY A 192 13.78 13.60 11.01
CA GLY A 192 12.99 14.57 11.78
C GLY A 192 11.65 14.92 11.13
N ILE A 193 11.08 14.01 10.34
CA ILE A 193 9.78 14.20 9.71
C ILE A 193 8.70 13.86 10.74
N LYS A 194 7.93 14.87 11.13
CA LYS A 194 6.85 14.73 12.12
C LYS A 194 5.64 14.02 11.51
N THR A 195 4.86 13.37 12.36
CA THR A 195 3.60 12.72 11.99
C THR A 195 2.45 13.31 12.77
N HIS A 196 1.30 13.39 12.15
CA HIS A 196 0.02 13.80 12.72
C HIS A 196 -0.96 12.65 12.63
N GLY A 197 -1.84 12.53 13.62
CA GLY A 197 -2.84 11.48 13.67
C GLY A 197 -3.07 11.00 15.09
N TRP A 198 -3.68 9.85 15.20
CA TRP A 198 -4.02 9.22 16.49
C TRP A 198 -4.07 7.71 16.36
N LYS A 199 -3.90 7.05 17.50
CA LYS A 199 -4.22 5.63 17.64
C LYS A 199 -5.70 5.51 17.97
N TYR A 200 -6.39 4.65 17.25
CA TYR A 200 -7.77 4.33 17.57
C TYR A 200 -7.83 3.49 18.84
N TRP A 201 -8.99 3.45 19.47
CA TRP A 201 -9.29 2.59 20.62
C TRP A 201 -9.50 1.12 20.24
N GLN A 202 -9.30 0.79 18.98
CA GLN A 202 -9.56 -0.47 18.31
C GLN A 202 -8.28 -1.15 17.83
N SER A 203 -8.36 -2.48 17.73
CA SER A 203 -7.42 -3.33 16.99
C SER A 203 -8.15 -4.12 15.92
N CYS A 204 -7.45 -4.53 14.88
CA CYS A 204 -7.94 -5.49 13.91
C CYS A 204 -7.46 -6.89 14.25
N ILE A 205 -8.38 -7.85 14.08
CA ILE A 205 -8.07 -9.28 14.08
C ILE A 205 -8.21 -9.74 12.63
N ALA A 206 -7.12 -10.22 12.05
CA ALA A 206 -7.08 -10.72 10.67
C ALA A 206 -6.86 -12.23 10.67
N MET A 207 -7.64 -12.96 9.86
CA MET A 207 -7.52 -14.41 9.70
C MET A 207 -8.08 -14.86 8.36
N THR A 208 -7.62 -16.03 7.91
CA THR A 208 -8.20 -16.73 6.77
C THR A 208 -9.13 -17.85 7.27
N ILE A 209 -10.32 -17.94 6.69
CA ILE A 209 -11.32 -18.97 6.99
C ILE A 209 -11.71 -19.74 5.73
N LYS A 210 -12.19 -20.98 5.92
CA LYS A 210 -12.93 -21.74 4.93
C LYS A 210 -14.42 -21.65 5.25
N THR A 211 -15.24 -21.61 4.22
CA THR A 211 -16.69 -21.44 4.32
C THR A 211 -17.42 -22.63 3.74
N GLU A 212 -18.51 -23.04 4.39
CA GLU A 212 -19.37 -24.13 3.89
C GLU A 212 -20.09 -23.70 2.60
N LYS A 213 -20.61 -22.47 2.59
CA LYS A 213 -21.30 -21.89 1.43
C LYS A 213 -20.36 -21.05 0.61
N SER A 214 -20.58 -21.01 -0.70
CA SER A 214 -19.83 -20.16 -1.61
C SER A 214 -20.06 -18.68 -1.29
N HIS A 215 -18.97 -17.89 -1.29
CA HIS A 215 -19.01 -16.43 -1.20
C HIS A 215 -19.44 -15.74 -2.51
N GLN A 216 -19.61 -16.50 -3.61
CA GLN A 216 -20.05 -16.00 -4.93
C GLN A 216 -19.25 -14.79 -5.45
N ASN A 217 -17.99 -14.68 -5.07
CA ASN A 217 -17.11 -13.52 -5.37
C ASN A 217 -17.70 -12.18 -4.93
N ILE A 218 -18.38 -12.16 -3.78
CA ILE A 218 -18.93 -10.96 -3.14
C ILE A 218 -18.01 -10.57 -1.99
N ALA A 219 -17.62 -9.31 -1.93
CA ALA A 219 -16.97 -8.72 -0.75
C ALA A 219 -18.04 -8.19 0.21
N PHE A 220 -17.87 -8.44 1.49
CA PHE A 220 -18.81 -7.98 2.51
C PHE A 220 -18.10 -7.00 3.45
N GLU A 221 -18.77 -5.90 3.76
CA GLU A 221 -18.39 -4.98 4.83
C GLU A 221 -19.58 -4.83 5.77
N ARG A 222 -19.43 -5.29 7.00
CA ARG A 222 -20.47 -5.26 8.00
C ARG A 222 -20.08 -4.36 9.16
N PHE A 223 -20.87 -3.34 9.39
CA PHE A 223 -20.63 -2.38 10.46
C PHE A 223 -21.28 -2.85 11.76
N TRP A 224 -20.48 -2.89 12.80
CA TRP A 224 -20.87 -3.18 14.16
C TRP A 224 -20.54 -2.00 15.06
N PRO A 225 -21.22 -1.82 16.21
CA PRO A 225 -20.89 -0.74 17.14
C PRO A 225 -19.43 -0.77 17.65
N SER A 226 -18.85 -1.97 17.73
CA SER A 226 -17.45 -2.18 18.12
C SER A 226 -16.45 -1.88 17.01
N GLY A 227 -16.90 -1.78 15.77
CA GLY A 227 -16.08 -1.51 14.59
C GLY A 227 -16.51 -2.32 13.37
N PRO A 228 -16.01 -1.98 12.18
CA PRO A 228 -16.32 -2.67 10.94
C PRO A 228 -15.69 -4.07 10.87
N MET A 229 -16.32 -4.95 10.10
CA MET A 229 -15.79 -6.26 9.74
C MET A 229 -15.89 -6.47 8.24
N GLY A 230 -14.73 -6.59 7.59
CA GLY A 230 -14.60 -6.95 6.20
C GLY A 230 -14.44 -8.46 6.01
N VAL A 231 -15.13 -9.02 5.02
CA VAL A 231 -14.97 -10.41 4.57
C VAL A 231 -14.69 -10.40 3.08
N LEU A 232 -13.50 -10.81 2.70
CA LEU A 232 -12.98 -10.71 1.35
C LEU A 232 -12.88 -12.11 0.73
N PRO A 233 -13.44 -12.34 -0.48
CA PRO A 233 -13.42 -13.64 -1.12
C PRO A 233 -12.02 -14.02 -1.59
N LEU A 234 -11.57 -15.24 -1.32
CA LEU A 234 -10.34 -15.85 -1.81
C LEU A 234 -10.65 -17.02 -2.74
N PRO A 235 -9.70 -17.50 -3.55
CA PRO A 235 -9.90 -18.64 -4.41
C PRO A 235 -10.45 -19.88 -3.65
N GLY A 236 -11.41 -20.56 -4.23
CA GLY A 236 -12.16 -21.64 -3.57
C GLY A 236 -13.17 -21.07 -2.56
N ASN A 237 -13.57 -21.90 -1.60
CA ASN A 237 -14.47 -21.48 -0.52
C ASN A 237 -13.65 -20.93 0.66
N ARG A 238 -12.78 -19.96 0.42
CA ARG A 238 -11.96 -19.29 1.44
C ARG A 238 -12.28 -17.81 1.51
N CYS A 239 -12.12 -17.22 2.67
CA CYS A 239 -12.24 -15.77 2.84
C CYS A 239 -11.15 -15.24 3.76
N GLN A 240 -10.67 -14.04 3.48
CA GLN A 240 -9.93 -13.22 4.45
C GLN A 240 -10.93 -12.42 5.27
N VAL A 241 -10.85 -12.54 6.59
CA VAL A 241 -11.63 -11.72 7.52
C VAL A 241 -10.72 -10.66 8.13
N VAL A 242 -11.20 -9.43 8.21
CA VAL A 242 -10.60 -8.33 8.95
C VAL A 242 -11.65 -7.77 9.88
N TRP A 243 -11.56 -8.11 11.15
CA TRP A 243 -12.54 -7.76 12.19
C TRP A 243 -11.96 -6.70 13.11
N THR A 244 -12.55 -5.52 13.13
CA THR A 244 -12.16 -4.42 14.03
C THR A 244 -12.98 -4.49 15.32
N ALA A 245 -12.28 -4.43 16.45
CA ALA A 245 -12.88 -4.48 17.80
C ALA A 245 -12.06 -3.63 18.79
N PRO A 246 -12.61 -3.24 19.97
CA PRO A 246 -11.86 -2.63 21.06
C PRO A 246 -10.60 -3.43 21.40
N HIS A 247 -9.51 -2.78 21.82
CA HIS A 247 -8.24 -3.46 22.07
C HIS A 247 -8.39 -4.68 23.00
N ALA A 248 -9.13 -4.52 24.10
CA ALA A 248 -9.35 -5.62 25.07
C ALA A 248 -10.17 -6.76 24.45
N GLU A 249 -11.22 -6.43 23.69
CA GLU A 249 -12.04 -7.44 22.97
C GLU A 249 -11.22 -8.17 21.93
N ALA A 250 -10.41 -7.45 21.14
CA ALA A 250 -9.54 -8.02 20.12
C ALA A 250 -8.53 -9.01 20.70
N GLN A 251 -7.95 -8.68 21.87
CA GLN A 251 -7.03 -9.56 22.55
C GLN A 251 -7.74 -10.79 23.12
N ALA A 252 -8.90 -10.61 23.74
CA ALA A 252 -9.73 -11.73 24.24
C ALA A 252 -10.14 -12.68 23.11
N LEU A 253 -10.56 -12.13 21.95
CA LEU A 253 -10.91 -12.92 20.76
C LEU A 253 -9.71 -13.69 20.19
N LYS A 254 -8.50 -13.17 20.30
CA LYS A 254 -7.29 -13.89 19.88
C LYS A 254 -7.04 -15.12 20.74
N GLU A 255 -7.31 -15.04 22.03
CA GLU A 255 -7.04 -16.09 23.02
C GLU A 255 -8.21 -17.05 23.22
N LEU A 256 -9.40 -16.70 22.72
CA LEU A 256 -10.61 -17.51 22.86
C LEU A 256 -10.42 -18.90 22.23
N ASP A 257 -11.06 -19.92 22.83
CA ASP A 257 -11.13 -21.25 22.21
C ASP A 257 -11.68 -21.16 20.78
N GLU A 258 -11.16 -22.01 19.89
CA GLU A 258 -11.49 -21.94 18.46
C GLU A 258 -13.00 -22.17 18.22
N THR A 259 -13.63 -23.12 18.93
CA THR A 259 -15.04 -23.41 18.78
C THR A 259 -15.93 -22.23 19.17
N GLU A 260 -15.61 -21.57 20.29
CA GLU A 260 -16.34 -20.39 20.74
C GLU A 260 -16.08 -19.20 19.82
N PHE A 261 -14.84 -19.01 19.36
CA PHE A 261 -14.50 -17.98 18.39
C PHE A 261 -15.28 -18.14 17.08
N LEU A 262 -15.35 -19.34 16.52
CA LEU A 262 -16.07 -19.62 15.27
C LEU A 262 -17.57 -19.38 15.42
N LYS A 263 -18.19 -19.74 16.55
CA LYS A 263 -19.60 -19.41 16.85
C LYS A 263 -19.85 -17.90 16.82
N LEU A 264 -18.94 -17.10 17.44
CA LEU A 264 -19.04 -15.64 17.41
C LEU A 264 -18.85 -15.09 16.00
N LEU A 265 -17.93 -15.63 15.23
CA LEU A 265 -17.67 -15.22 13.86
C LEU A 265 -18.86 -15.56 12.94
N GLU A 266 -19.45 -16.74 13.07
CA GLU A 266 -20.66 -17.13 12.35
C GLU A 266 -21.83 -16.17 12.66
N TYR A 267 -22.02 -15.82 13.93
CA TYR A 267 -23.01 -14.82 14.33
C TYR A 267 -22.70 -13.44 13.69
N ARG A 268 -21.45 -13.00 13.75
CA ARG A 268 -21.02 -11.71 13.20
C ARG A 268 -21.15 -11.64 11.68
N THR A 269 -20.93 -12.75 10.97
CA THR A 269 -21.15 -12.82 9.51
C THR A 269 -22.64 -12.97 9.15
N GLY A 270 -23.53 -13.16 10.15
CA GLY A 270 -24.97 -13.33 9.95
C GLY A 270 -25.34 -14.68 9.35
N GLY A 271 -24.49 -15.71 9.49
CA GLY A 271 -24.72 -17.06 8.97
C GLY A 271 -24.72 -17.16 7.43
N LEU A 272 -24.31 -16.09 6.73
CA LEU A 272 -24.33 -16.02 5.26
C LEU A 272 -23.44 -17.08 4.60
N LEU A 273 -22.33 -17.43 5.25
CA LEU A 273 -21.30 -18.33 4.72
C LEU A 273 -21.42 -19.78 5.23
N GLY A 274 -22.46 -20.09 6.02
CA GLY A 274 -22.63 -21.40 6.66
C GLY A 274 -21.62 -21.64 7.78
N LYS A 275 -21.26 -22.90 8.03
CA LYS A 275 -20.22 -23.26 9.00
C LYS A 275 -18.86 -22.77 8.54
N LEU A 276 -18.05 -22.36 9.50
CA LEU A 276 -16.73 -21.80 9.27
C LEU A 276 -15.63 -22.70 9.86
N GLU A 277 -14.46 -22.70 9.22
CA GLU A 277 -13.25 -23.40 9.66
C GLU A 277 -12.08 -22.41 9.61
N LEU A 278 -11.24 -22.36 10.66
CA LEU A 278 -10.08 -21.48 10.71
C LEU A 278 -8.92 -22.10 9.92
N LEU A 279 -8.33 -21.35 8.99
CA LEU A 279 -7.20 -21.79 8.16
C LEU A 279 -5.87 -21.09 8.50
N SER A 280 -5.90 -20.09 9.37
CA SER A 280 -4.70 -19.37 9.82
C SER A 280 -4.82 -18.97 11.28
N ASP A 281 -3.69 -18.58 11.88
CA ASP A 281 -3.72 -17.88 13.17
C ASP A 281 -4.53 -16.60 13.10
N ARG A 282 -4.97 -16.14 14.28
CA ARG A 282 -5.65 -14.85 14.50
C ARG A 282 -4.61 -13.78 14.79
N TYR A 283 -4.29 -12.95 13.77
CA TYR A 283 -3.30 -11.88 13.91
C TYR A 283 -3.96 -10.60 14.40
N VAL A 284 -3.48 -10.06 15.53
CA VAL A 284 -3.99 -8.80 16.10
C VAL A 284 -2.98 -7.69 15.89
N TYR A 285 -3.45 -6.55 15.36
CA TYR A 285 -2.65 -5.35 15.19
C TYR A 285 -3.45 -4.09 15.53
N PRO A 286 -2.82 -3.08 16.18
CA PRO A 286 -3.49 -1.84 16.52
C PRO A 286 -3.83 -1.03 15.28
N VAL A 287 -4.97 -0.34 15.32
CA VAL A 287 -5.38 0.60 14.26
C VAL A 287 -4.87 1.99 14.59
N GLN A 288 -4.32 2.66 13.59
CA GLN A 288 -3.89 4.05 13.69
C GLN A 288 -4.17 4.83 12.41
N LEU A 289 -4.45 6.11 12.57
CA LEU A 289 -4.34 7.08 11.51
C LEU A 289 -3.05 7.84 11.70
N MET A 290 -2.24 7.92 10.66
CA MET A 290 -0.98 8.63 10.67
C MET A 290 -0.76 9.29 9.31
N GLN A 291 -0.35 10.53 9.32
CA GLN A 291 0.04 11.32 8.16
C GLN A 291 1.35 12.04 8.48
N SER A 292 2.38 11.85 7.66
CA SER A 292 3.60 12.62 7.73
C SER A 292 3.37 14.06 7.27
N ASP A 293 3.97 15.05 7.93
CA ASP A 293 3.86 16.47 7.58
C ASP A 293 4.47 16.77 6.21
N ARG A 294 5.43 15.96 5.78
CA ARG A 294 6.02 15.96 4.43
C ARG A 294 6.38 14.52 4.02
N TYR A 295 6.37 14.26 2.71
CA TYR A 295 6.73 12.97 2.14
C TYR A 295 8.14 12.96 1.57
N ILE A 296 8.81 14.11 1.58
CA ILE A 296 10.14 14.23 1.02
C ILE A 296 11.06 15.10 1.88
N GLN A 297 12.33 14.83 1.76
CA GLN A 297 13.41 15.73 2.16
C GLN A 297 14.44 15.78 1.04
N HIS A 298 15.54 16.49 1.22
CA HIS A 298 16.63 16.43 0.27
C HIS A 298 17.17 15.00 0.18
N ARG A 299 17.12 14.40 -1.01
CA ARG A 299 17.54 13.01 -1.29
C ARG A 299 16.80 11.91 -0.52
N LEU A 300 15.64 12.21 0.05
CA LEU A 300 14.76 11.25 0.73
C LEU A 300 13.33 11.37 0.23
N ALA A 301 12.70 10.23 -0.04
CA ALA A 301 11.26 10.13 -0.25
C ALA A 301 10.66 9.02 0.63
N LEU A 302 9.43 9.22 1.12
CA LEU A 302 8.66 8.24 1.89
C LEU A 302 7.54 7.70 1.02
N VAL A 303 7.28 6.39 1.06
CA VAL A 303 6.18 5.73 0.34
C VAL A 303 5.41 4.78 1.25
N GLY A 304 4.11 4.63 1.02
CA GLY A 304 3.24 3.73 1.79
C GLY A 304 3.21 4.05 3.28
N ASP A 305 3.25 3.02 4.12
CA ASP A 305 3.11 3.16 5.57
C ASP A 305 4.24 3.98 6.21
N ALA A 306 5.38 4.16 5.54
CA ALA A 306 6.41 5.11 5.99
C ALA A 306 5.90 6.57 5.94
N ALA A 307 4.99 6.89 5.02
CA ALA A 307 4.42 8.22 4.84
C ALA A 307 3.05 8.38 5.52
N HIS A 308 2.21 7.35 5.54
CA HIS A 308 0.83 7.42 6.05
C HIS A 308 0.27 6.04 6.43
N CYS A 309 -0.60 6.01 7.42
CA CYS A 309 -1.41 4.85 7.79
C CYS A 309 -2.88 5.25 7.88
N CYS A 310 -3.79 4.42 7.38
CA CYS A 310 -5.22 4.66 7.45
C CYS A 310 -5.96 3.58 8.25
N HIS A 311 -7.20 3.87 8.62
CA HIS A 311 -8.10 2.84 9.16
C HIS A 311 -8.33 1.75 8.12
N PRO A 312 -8.35 0.45 8.48
CA PRO A 312 -8.45 -0.67 7.53
C PRO A 312 -9.81 -0.77 6.81
N VAL A 313 -10.81 0.01 7.21
CA VAL A 313 -12.13 0.03 6.53
C VAL A 313 -11.97 0.27 5.04
N GLY A 314 -12.55 -0.61 4.24
CA GLY A 314 -12.43 -0.57 2.78
C GLY A 314 -11.06 -0.94 2.22
N GLY A 315 -10.10 -1.43 3.02
CA GLY A 315 -8.83 -2.02 2.57
C GLY A 315 -7.90 -1.06 1.79
N GLN A 316 -7.85 0.24 2.15
CA GLN A 316 -7.16 1.25 1.34
C GLN A 316 -5.65 1.35 1.55
N GLY A 317 -5.09 0.92 2.70
CA GLY A 317 -3.70 1.18 3.06
C GLY A 317 -2.69 0.71 2.00
N LEU A 318 -2.71 -0.57 1.64
CA LEU A 318 -1.82 -1.10 0.60
C LEU A 318 -2.04 -0.44 -0.76
N ASN A 319 -3.29 -0.16 -1.13
CA ASN A 319 -3.64 0.49 -2.40
C ASN A 319 -3.04 1.90 -2.49
N MET A 320 -3.05 2.67 -1.40
CA MET A 320 -2.39 3.97 -1.32
C MET A 320 -0.88 3.83 -1.51
N GLY A 321 -0.25 2.86 -0.84
CA GLY A 321 1.18 2.60 -0.95
C GLY A 321 1.62 2.17 -2.36
N ILE A 322 0.87 1.30 -3.03
CA ILE A 322 1.13 0.92 -4.44
C ILE A 322 1.01 2.13 -5.37
N ARG A 323 0.03 3.01 -5.14
CA ARG A 323 -0.09 4.28 -5.88
C ARG A 323 1.08 5.21 -5.62
N ASP A 324 1.61 5.25 -4.38
CA ASP A 324 2.80 6.05 -4.06
C ASP A 324 4.02 5.53 -4.80
N GLY A 325 4.26 4.21 -4.76
CA GLY A 325 5.36 3.58 -5.50
C GLY A 325 5.31 3.87 -6.99
N GLY A 326 4.11 3.71 -7.59
CA GLY A 326 3.89 4.04 -9.00
C GLY A 326 4.08 5.53 -9.33
N ALA A 327 3.59 6.42 -8.47
CA ALA A 327 3.72 7.86 -8.66
C ALA A 327 5.19 8.35 -8.54
N LEU A 328 5.92 7.82 -7.56
CA LEU A 328 7.34 8.14 -7.42
C LEU A 328 8.14 7.60 -8.60
N ALA A 329 7.85 6.37 -9.05
CA ALA A 329 8.48 5.81 -10.26
C ALA A 329 8.27 6.70 -11.49
N GLU A 330 7.06 7.18 -11.73
CA GLU A 330 6.77 8.12 -12.84
C GLU A 330 7.60 9.41 -12.71
N VAL A 331 7.64 10.00 -11.52
CA VAL A 331 8.38 11.27 -11.28
C VAL A 331 9.88 11.09 -11.52
N LEU A 332 10.46 9.99 -11.03
CA LEU A 332 11.88 9.69 -11.20
C LEU A 332 12.22 9.38 -12.66
N LYS A 333 11.38 8.61 -13.38
CA LYS A 333 11.56 8.35 -14.83
C LYS A 333 11.56 9.64 -15.64
N ILE A 334 10.59 10.52 -15.42
CA ILE A 334 10.50 11.80 -16.13
C ILE A 334 11.71 12.68 -15.80
N ALA A 335 12.16 12.72 -14.55
CA ALA A 335 13.33 13.50 -14.16
C ALA A 335 14.60 12.97 -14.84
N THR A 336 14.78 11.65 -14.89
CA THR A 336 15.91 10.99 -15.57
C THR A 336 15.94 11.33 -17.06
N GLN A 337 14.79 11.22 -17.74
CA GLN A 337 14.65 11.56 -19.16
C GLN A 337 15.00 13.03 -19.47
N LYS A 338 14.78 13.92 -18.50
CA LYS A 338 15.11 15.35 -18.61
C LYS A 338 16.53 15.70 -18.14
N GLY A 339 17.33 14.72 -17.73
CA GLY A 339 18.67 14.97 -17.18
C GLY A 339 18.65 15.71 -15.84
N GLU A 340 17.52 15.67 -15.09
CA GLU A 340 17.40 16.31 -13.78
C GLU A 340 18.02 15.41 -12.70
N ASP A 341 18.63 16.01 -11.68
CA ASP A 341 19.06 15.25 -10.49
C ASP A 341 17.83 14.77 -9.69
N ILE A 342 17.62 13.44 -9.69
CA ILE A 342 16.46 12.78 -9.08
C ILE A 342 16.38 12.95 -7.56
N GLY A 343 17.49 13.25 -6.88
CA GLY A 343 17.54 13.48 -5.43
C GLY A 343 17.18 14.92 -5.03
N GLN A 344 17.06 15.85 -5.99
CA GLN A 344 16.76 17.24 -5.67
C GLN A 344 15.33 17.42 -5.18
N LYS A 345 15.18 18.23 -4.14
CA LYS A 345 13.89 18.55 -3.52
C LYS A 345 12.84 19.06 -4.53
N ARG A 346 13.25 19.82 -5.56
CA ARG A 346 12.33 20.32 -6.60
C ARG A 346 11.71 19.20 -7.43
N VAL A 347 12.43 18.10 -7.67
CA VAL A 347 11.94 16.91 -8.37
C VAL A 347 10.98 16.15 -7.46
N LEU A 348 11.41 15.88 -6.22
CA LEU A 348 10.64 15.13 -5.26
C LEU A 348 9.35 15.84 -4.82
N LYS A 349 9.31 17.17 -4.84
CA LYS A 349 8.08 17.95 -4.59
C LYS A 349 6.96 17.67 -5.59
N ARG A 350 7.26 17.19 -6.81
CA ARG A 350 6.23 16.78 -7.78
C ARG A 350 5.46 15.55 -7.26
N TYR A 351 6.19 14.60 -6.67
CA TYR A 351 5.61 13.42 -6.02
C TYR A 351 4.81 13.82 -4.78
N GLU A 352 5.41 14.56 -3.84
CA GLU A 352 4.76 15.00 -2.62
C GLU A 352 3.47 15.78 -2.89
N GLY A 353 3.54 16.81 -3.74
CA GLY A 353 2.39 17.66 -4.06
C GLY A 353 1.24 16.92 -4.73
N TRP A 354 1.53 15.80 -5.39
CA TRP A 354 0.53 14.91 -5.95
C TRP A 354 -0.03 13.97 -4.86
N ARG A 355 0.82 13.14 -4.24
CA ARG A 355 0.35 12.04 -3.40
C ARG A 355 -0.18 12.47 -2.04
N GLN A 356 0.44 13.47 -1.42
CA GLN A 356 0.02 13.91 -0.08
C GLN A 356 -1.44 14.39 -0.06
N LYS A 357 -1.86 15.14 -1.09
CA LYS A 357 -3.25 15.63 -1.21
C LYS A 357 -4.25 14.49 -1.42
N GLU A 358 -3.94 13.56 -2.33
CA GLU A 358 -4.82 12.42 -2.61
C GLU A 358 -4.91 11.47 -1.42
N ASN A 359 -3.80 11.23 -0.73
CA ASN A 359 -3.77 10.38 0.45
C ASN A 359 -4.56 11.01 1.61
N LEU A 360 -4.49 12.33 1.80
CA LEU A 360 -5.27 13.03 2.82
C LEU A 360 -6.78 12.84 2.64
N ILE A 361 -7.26 12.82 1.39
CA ILE A 361 -8.68 12.54 1.09
C ILE A 361 -9.07 11.13 1.54
N VAL A 362 -8.24 10.13 1.24
CA VAL A 362 -8.51 8.73 1.63
C VAL A 362 -8.44 8.56 3.15
N LEU A 363 -7.45 9.17 3.81
CA LEU A 363 -7.32 9.17 5.27
C LEU A 363 -8.56 9.78 5.94
N GLY A 364 -8.99 10.95 5.45
CA GLY A 364 -10.20 11.62 5.97
C GLY A 364 -11.47 10.79 5.74
N LEU A 365 -11.58 10.13 4.58
CA LEU A 365 -12.72 9.27 4.30
C LEU A 365 -12.77 8.05 5.23
N THR A 366 -11.66 7.34 5.38
CA THR A 366 -11.61 6.13 6.21
C THR A 366 -11.87 6.45 7.70
N ASP A 367 -11.37 7.58 8.18
CA ASP A 367 -11.68 8.10 9.51
C ASP A 367 -13.15 8.50 9.67
N PHE A 368 -13.70 9.21 8.67
CA PHE A 368 -15.12 9.56 8.65
C PHE A 368 -16.03 8.33 8.68
N LEU A 369 -15.71 7.30 7.89
CA LEU A 369 -16.47 6.05 7.88
C LEU A 369 -16.42 5.37 9.24
N ASP A 370 -15.23 5.21 9.83
CA ASP A 370 -15.13 4.60 11.16
C ASP A 370 -15.94 5.40 12.19
N ARG A 371 -15.72 6.70 12.30
CA ARG A 371 -16.43 7.55 13.28
C ARG A 371 -17.94 7.57 13.10
N THR A 372 -18.42 7.45 11.86
CA THR A 372 -19.86 7.45 11.55
C THR A 372 -20.48 6.10 11.88
N PHE A 373 -19.78 5.01 11.59
CA PHE A 373 -20.31 3.66 11.73
C PHE A 373 -19.98 2.99 13.08
N SER A 374 -19.03 3.51 13.85
CA SER A 374 -18.71 3.04 15.20
C SER A 374 -19.55 3.74 16.27
N GLY A 375 -20.01 2.97 17.28
CA GLY A 375 -20.78 3.47 18.42
C GLY A 375 -22.31 3.42 18.23
N ASN A 376 -23.03 3.58 19.35
CA ASN A 376 -24.48 3.38 19.46
C ASN A 376 -25.27 4.68 19.74
N TRP A 377 -24.68 5.85 19.61
CA TRP A 377 -25.42 7.09 19.84
C TRP A 377 -26.54 7.27 18.81
N THR A 378 -27.77 7.46 19.29
CA THR A 378 -29.01 7.46 18.47
C THR A 378 -28.97 8.36 17.26
N LEU A 379 -28.38 9.58 17.41
CA LEU A 379 -28.21 10.51 16.29
C LEU A 379 -27.25 9.96 15.22
N LYS A 380 -26.15 9.34 15.61
CA LYS A 380 -25.22 8.70 14.66
C LYS A 380 -25.88 7.54 13.92
N VAL A 381 -26.64 6.70 14.65
CA VAL A 381 -27.41 5.60 14.04
C VAL A 381 -28.40 6.13 13.01
N GLY A 382 -29.11 7.21 13.32
CA GLY A 382 -30.02 7.88 12.38
C GLY A 382 -29.33 8.40 11.13
N LEU A 383 -28.21 9.13 11.27
CA LEU A 383 -27.41 9.64 10.16
C LEU A 383 -26.82 8.51 9.30
N ARG A 384 -26.32 7.45 9.91
CA ARG A 384 -25.81 6.26 9.24
C ARG A 384 -26.89 5.59 8.38
N ARG A 385 -28.07 5.35 8.94
CA ARG A 385 -29.21 4.75 8.22
C ARG A 385 -29.71 5.65 7.09
N LEU A 386 -29.73 6.97 7.31
CA LEU A 386 -30.04 7.94 6.25
C LEU A 386 -29.01 7.86 5.12
N GLY A 387 -27.72 7.86 5.44
CA GLY A 387 -26.62 7.73 4.46
C GLY A 387 -26.73 6.44 3.65
N LEU A 388 -26.95 5.30 4.30
CA LEU A 388 -27.18 4.01 3.62
C LEU A 388 -28.45 4.07 2.74
N GLY A 389 -29.52 4.74 3.22
CA GLY A 389 -30.75 4.95 2.44
C GLY A 389 -30.52 5.79 1.18
N VAL A 390 -29.71 6.84 1.27
CA VAL A 390 -29.30 7.67 0.13
C VAL A 390 -28.48 6.88 -0.88
N LEU A 391 -27.48 6.12 -0.41
CA LEU A 391 -26.67 5.24 -1.27
C LEU A 391 -27.52 4.16 -1.96
N THR A 392 -28.60 3.68 -1.31
CA THR A 392 -29.51 2.71 -1.92
C THR A 392 -30.36 3.31 -3.04
N LYS A 393 -30.79 4.56 -2.88
CA LYS A 393 -31.80 5.17 -3.77
C LYS A 393 -31.21 6.09 -4.86
N VAL A 394 -30.04 6.68 -4.61
CA VAL A 394 -29.48 7.72 -5.48
C VAL A 394 -28.22 7.24 -6.19
N GLN A 395 -28.36 6.90 -7.46
CA GLN A 395 -27.31 6.29 -8.27
C GLN A 395 -26.03 7.12 -8.34
N ILE A 396 -26.12 8.44 -8.41
CA ILE A 396 -24.93 9.31 -8.48
C ILE A 396 -24.04 9.19 -7.25
N PHE A 397 -24.62 9.04 -6.04
CA PHE A 397 -23.85 8.87 -4.83
C PHE A 397 -23.20 7.48 -4.77
N ARG A 398 -23.87 6.43 -5.26
CA ARG A 398 -23.27 5.10 -5.43
C ARG A 398 -22.08 5.13 -6.40
N TYR A 399 -22.25 5.77 -7.54
CA TYR A 399 -21.18 5.95 -8.54
C TYR A 399 -19.96 6.66 -7.95
N LEU A 400 -20.16 7.79 -7.24
CA LEU A 400 -19.08 8.54 -6.62
C LEU A 400 -18.38 7.75 -5.50
N ALA A 401 -19.14 7.05 -4.66
CA ALA A 401 -18.60 6.19 -3.62
C ALA A 401 -17.76 5.06 -4.23
N LEU A 402 -18.26 4.38 -5.27
CA LEU A 402 -17.52 3.34 -5.97
C LEU A 402 -16.24 3.87 -6.62
N ARG A 403 -16.30 5.00 -7.29
CA ARG A 403 -15.08 5.62 -7.87
C ARG A 403 -14.01 5.87 -6.83
N LEU A 404 -14.41 6.28 -5.64
CA LEU A 404 -13.50 6.51 -4.53
C LEU A 404 -12.95 5.18 -3.98
N MET A 405 -13.82 4.21 -3.71
CA MET A 405 -13.45 2.89 -3.19
C MET A 405 -12.56 2.09 -4.16
N THR A 406 -12.79 2.22 -5.46
CA THR A 406 -12.02 1.52 -6.51
C THR A 406 -10.77 2.27 -6.94
N GLY A 407 -10.46 3.41 -6.30
CA GLY A 407 -9.27 4.21 -6.58
C GLY A 407 -9.29 4.95 -7.90
N LEU A 408 -10.46 5.08 -8.55
CA LEU A 408 -10.63 5.75 -9.85
C LEU A 408 -10.79 7.29 -9.73
N ILE A 409 -10.65 7.84 -8.52
CA ILE A 409 -10.54 9.27 -8.26
C ILE A 409 -9.07 9.63 -8.10
N GLY A 410 -8.68 10.77 -8.70
CA GLY A 410 -7.31 11.26 -8.69
C GLY A 410 -6.53 10.85 -9.94
N ARG A 411 -5.26 11.20 -9.96
CA ARG A 411 -4.36 10.95 -11.09
C ARG A 411 -3.82 9.52 -11.04
N ALA A 412 -3.87 8.81 -12.17
CA ALA A 412 -3.24 7.50 -12.35
C ALA A 412 -1.75 7.67 -12.72
N PRO A 413 -0.81 6.88 -12.15
CA PRO A 413 0.57 6.85 -12.60
C PRO A 413 0.67 6.34 -14.06
N LYS A 414 1.48 7.03 -14.87
CA LYS A 414 1.78 6.67 -16.27
C LYS A 414 3.16 5.99 -16.32
N LEU A 415 3.18 4.66 -16.23
CA LEU A 415 4.42 3.89 -16.14
C LEU A 415 4.82 3.23 -17.46
N ASN A 416 3.84 2.88 -18.27
CA ASN A 416 4.04 2.38 -19.63
C ASN A 416 3.13 3.16 -20.59
N PRO A 417 3.68 3.84 -21.64
CA PRO A 417 2.89 4.59 -22.60
C PRO A 417 1.95 3.72 -23.45
N GLU A 418 2.27 2.43 -23.63
CA GLU A 418 1.57 1.53 -24.54
C GLU A 418 0.26 0.92 -23.96
N ILE A 419 0.00 1.09 -22.64
CA ILE A 419 -1.15 0.44 -21.96
C ILE A 419 -2.32 1.42 -21.75
N HIS A 420 -2.30 2.57 -22.36
CA HIS A 420 -3.38 3.57 -22.24
C HIS A 420 -4.28 3.58 -23.49
N GLY A 421 -4.93 2.41 -23.74
CA GLY A 421 -6.06 2.23 -24.61
C GLY A 421 -7.33 1.95 -23.80
#